data_b48875312b41d7ab513e7801681b55c2
#
_entry.id   b48875312b41d7ab513e7801681b55c2
#
_cell.length_a   1.000
_cell.length_b   1.000
_cell.length_c   1.000
_cell.angle_alpha   90.00
_cell.angle_beta   90.00
_cell.angle_gamma   90.00
#
_symmetry.space_group_name_H-M   'P 1'
#
loop_
_entity.id
_entity.type
_entity.pdbx_description
1 polymer ?
#
loop_
_entity_poly.entity_id
_entity_poly.type
_entity_poly.pdbx_seq_one_letter_code
_entity_poly.pdbx_strand_id
1 'polypeptide(L)'
;MEEKMSRCKAVVLAAGSGKRMHSSQKKQFMRLCGRPVVCHSLQVFEQSFVDEVALVVSGEDIDYCRTEIVDRYGFSKVKKIIAGGKERYHSVAAGLESLIDCDYVFIHDGARPVVTREILERALESVKIHEACVVGMPVKDTIKIADGDGFVAQTPDRGLVWMIQTPQVFSYPLIREAYRKLLEEETEFLNRGISITDDAMVVETVTDHCVKLVEGSYENIKITTPEDLLLAESFLRRGENEGKNL
;
A
#
# COMPACT_ATOMS: atom_id res chain seq x y z
N MET A 1 11.38 -1.66 33.08
CA MET A 1 11.72 -0.81 31.91
C MET A 1 10.42 -0.68 31.13
N GLU A 2 9.85 0.52 31.08
CA GLU A 2 8.72 0.77 30.20
C GLU A 2 9.20 0.56 28.76
N GLU A 3 8.57 -0.38 28.06
CA GLU A 3 8.81 -0.60 26.64
C GLU A 3 8.38 0.67 25.89
N LYS A 4 9.34 1.41 25.35
CA LYS A 4 9.06 2.62 24.58
C LYS A 4 8.16 2.23 23.41
N MET A 5 6.92 2.67 23.40
CA MET A 5 6.00 2.41 22.31
C MET A 5 6.62 2.92 20.98
N SER A 6 6.69 2.02 19.99
CA SER A 6 7.23 2.37 18.67
C SER A 6 6.30 3.35 17.98
N ARG A 7 6.86 4.40 17.38
CA ARG A 7 6.11 5.39 16.60
C ARG A 7 5.87 4.86 15.20
N CYS A 8 4.64 4.50 14.92
CA CYS A 8 4.22 3.92 13.67
C CYS A 8 3.46 4.94 12.83
N LYS A 9 3.89 5.17 11.59
CA LYS A 9 3.22 6.09 10.67
C LYS A 9 2.85 5.39 9.37
N ALA A 10 1.92 5.96 8.63
CA ALA A 10 1.51 5.41 7.34
C ALA A 10 1.63 6.45 6.22
N VAL A 11 1.96 5.96 5.03
CA VAL A 11 1.84 6.66 3.75
C VAL A 11 0.74 5.96 2.96
N VAL A 12 -0.41 6.61 2.79
CA VAL A 12 -1.54 6.08 2.02
C VAL A 12 -1.55 6.72 0.63
N LEU A 13 -1.40 5.90 -0.40
CA LEU A 13 -1.27 6.35 -1.79
C LEU A 13 -2.62 6.40 -2.48
N ALA A 14 -3.03 7.58 -2.90
CA ALA A 14 -4.27 7.85 -3.61
C ALA A 14 -4.09 8.79 -4.83
N ALA A 15 -2.86 8.91 -5.37
CA ALA A 15 -2.53 9.79 -6.50
C ALA A 15 -2.78 9.15 -7.89
N GLY A 16 -3.08 7.85 -7.96
CA GLY A 16 -3.21 7.11 -9.22
C GLY A 16 -4.38 7.59 -10.09
N SER A 17 -4.16 7.72 -11.40
CA SER A 17 -5.17 8.17 -12.37
C SER A 17 -6.31 7.17 -12.65
N GLY A 18 -6.14 5.89 -12.29
CA GLY A 18 -7.19 4.87 -12.46
C GLY A 18 -7.61 4.56 -13.91
N LYS A 19 -6.74 4.72 -14.90
CA LYS A 19 -7.03 4.59 -16.34
C LYS A 19 -7.82 3.32 -16.73
N ARG A 20 -7.61 2.20 -16.03
CA ARG A 20 -8.29 0.91 -16.28
C ARG A 20 -9.75 0.85 -15.83
N MET A 21 -10.24 1.87 -15.11
CA MET A 21 -11.63 1.92 -14.64
C MET A 21 -12.61 2.42 -15.69
N HIS A 22 -12.12 2.91 -16.85
CA HIS A 22 -12.96 3.49 -17.91
C HIS A 22 -13.99 4.50 -17.40
N SER A 23 -13.64 5.28 -16.38
CA SER A 23 -14.48 6.27 -15.69
C SER A 23 -13.80 7.63 -15.65
N SER A 24 -14.60 8.69 -15.68
CA SER A 24 -14.12 10.06 -15.44
C SER A 24 -13.76 10.31 -13.96
N GLN A 25 -14.31 9.50 -13.04
CA GLN A 25 -14.00 9.57 -11.63
C GLN A 25 -12.79 8.69 -11.30
N LYS A 26 -11.83 9.23 -10.55
CA LYS A 26 -10.66 8.48 -10.06
C LYS A 26 -11.13 7.37 -9.12
N LYS A 27 -10.59 6.16 -9.29
CA LYS A 27 -11.04 4.94 -8.58
C LYS A 27 -11.06 5.07 -7.05
N GLN A 28 -10.09 5.78 -6.48
CA GLN A 28 -9.98 6.00 -5.05
C GLN A 28 -11.12 6.85 -4.47
N PHE A 29 -11.83 7.59 -5.31
CA PHE A 29 -12.99 8.41 -4.93
C PHE A 29 -14.33 7.81 -5.35
N MET A 30 -14.33 6.70 -6.10
CA MET A 30 -15.55 5.97 -6.42
C MET A 30 -16.24 5.48 -5.14
N ARG A 31 -17.56 5.38 -5.17
CA ARG A 31 -18.32 4.94 -3.99
C ARG A 31 -18.30 3.42 -3.85
N LEU A 32 -17.98 2.98 -2.65
CA LEU A 32 -17.99 1.59 -2.20
C LEU A 32 -18.73 1.55 -0.86
N CYS A 33 -19.83 0.81 -0.73
CA CYS A 33 -20.68 0.82 0.46
C CYS A 33 -21.04 2.24 0.95
N GLY A 34 -21.35 3.15 0.02
CA GLY A 34 -21.75 4.53 0.33
C GLY A 34 -20.63 5.52 0.67
N ARG A 35 -19.36 5.08 0.74
CA ARG A 35 -18.18 5.93 1.02
C ARG A 35 -17.15 5.86 -0.11
N PRO A 36 -16.30 6.87 -0.33
CA PRO A 36 -15.17 6.76 -1.22
C PRO A 36 -14.25 5.57 -0.86
N VAL A 37 -13.72 4.88 -1.86
CA VAL A 37 -12.83 3.71 -1.69
C VAL A 37 -11.71 3.99 -0.68
N VAL A 38 -11.03 5.13 -0.81
CA VAL A 38 -9.92 5.51 0.08
C VAL A 38 -10.33 5.64 1.55
N CYS A 39 -11.60 5.98 1.82
CA CYS A 39 -12.10 6.10 3.19
C CYS A 39 -12.07 4.78 3.96
N HIS A 40 -12.25 3.65 3.27
CA HIS A 40 -12.19 2.33 3.90
C HIS A 40 -10.78 2.03 4.40
N SER A 41 -9.76 2.26 3.56
CA SER A 41 -8.35 2.12 3.98
C SER A 41 -8.01 3.07 5.13
N LEU A 42 -8.37 4.36 5.01
CA LEU A 42 -8.11 5.37 6.05
C LEU A 42 -8.79 5.01 7.38
N GLN A 43 -10.00 4.44 7.34
CA GLN A 43 -10.73 4.03 8.56
C GLN A 43 -9.96 2.97 9.36
N VAL A 44 -9.32 2.01 8.69
CA VAL A 44 -8.52 0.99 9.37
C VAL A 44 -7.29 1.61 10.04
N PHE A 45 -6.59 2.53 9.37
CA PHE A 45 -5.47 3.26 9.97
C PHE A 45 -5.92 4.16 11.13
N GLU A 46 -7.06 4.85 10.99
CA GLU A 46 -7.63 5.70 12.06
C GLU A 46 -7.91 4.89 13.33
N GLN A 47 -8.39 3.66 13.20
CA GLN A 47 -8.74 2.77 14.32
C GLN A 47 -7.59 1.90 14.81
N SER A 48 -6.41 1.95 14.17
CA SER A 48 -5.25 1.12 14.51
C SER A 48 -4.30 1.81 15.51
N PHE A 49 -3.16 1.16 15.75
CA PHE A 49 -2.04 1.69 16.55
C PHE A 49 -1.19 2.73 15.80
N VAL A 50 -1.43 2.97 14.52
CA VAL A 50 -0.70 3.97 13.73
C VAL A 50 -0.99 5.38 14.28
N ASP A 51 0.07 6.18 14.48
CA ASP A 51 -0.02 7.50 15.12
C ASP A 51 -0.42 8.60 14.13
N GLU A 52 0.07 8.52 12.89
CA GLU A 52 -0.09 9.56 11.87
C GLU A 52 -0.16 8.94 10.47
N VAL A 53 -0.99 9.51 9.62
CA VAL A 53 -1.12 9.18 8.20
C VAL A 53 -0.75 10.37 7.34
N ALA A 54 0.15 10.17 6.38
CA ALA A 54 0.37 11.05 5.24
C ALA A 54 -0.43 10.50 4.04
N LEU A 55 -1.45 11.24 3.61
CA LEU A 55 -2.27 10.91 2.44
C LEU A 55 -1.64 11.55 1.20
N VAL A 56 -1.20 10.73 0.24
CA VAL A 56 -0.58 11.20 -0.99
C VAL A 56 -1.59 11.13 -2.13
N VAL A 57 -1.90 12.28 -2.74
CA VAL A 57 -2.93 12.45 -3.78
C VAL A 57 -2.38 13.23 -4.97
N SER A 58 -3.11 13.31 -6.08
CA SER A 58 -2.77 14.28 -7.14
C SER A 58 -2.87 15.70 -6.59
N GLY A 59 -2.00 16.62 -7.04
CA GLY A 59 -1.99 18.00 -6.55
C GLY A 59 -3.35 18.70 -6.65
N GLU A 60 -4.10 18.41 -7.71
CA GLU A 60 -5.46 18.91 -7.94
C GLU A 60 -6.53 18.38 -6.96
N ASP A 61 -6.26 17.25 -6.29
CA ASP A 61 -7.21 16.60 -5.38
C ASP A 61 -6.99 16.98 -3.90
N ILE A 62 -5.98 17.79 -3.58
CA ILE A 62 -5.60 18.12 -2.17
C ILE A 62 -6.78 18.74 -1.43
N ASP A 63 -7.40 19.78 -1.99
CA ASP A 63 -8.50 20.48 -1.33
C ASP A 63 -9.75 19.61 -1.22
N TYR A 64 -10.06 18.84 -2.28
CA TYR A 64 -11.12 17.85 -2.25
C TYR A 64 -10.90 16.81 -1.14
N CYS A 65 -9.69 16.27 -1.05
CA CYS A 65 -9.37 15.28 -0.02
C CYS A 65 -9.43 15.87 1.39
N ARG A 66 -9.05 17.13 1.57
CA ARG A 66 -9.18 17.81 2.85
C ARG A 66 -10.63 17.91 3.28
N THR A 67 -11.49 18.50 2.45
CA THR A 67 -12.88 18.80 2.83
C THR A 67 -13.80 17.58 2.75
N GLU A 68 -13.75 16.84 1.62
CA GLU A 68 -14.71 15.77 1.33
C GLU A 68 -14.27 14.38 1.84
N ILE A 69 -13.00 14.21 2.21
CA ILE A 69 -12.49 12.95 2.75
C ILE A 69 -12.10 13.13 4.22
N VAL A 70 -11.11 13.95 4.53
CA VAL A 70 -10.52 14.01 5.88
C VAL A 70 -11.50 14.66 6.86
N ASP A 71 -11.94 15.88 6.59
CA ASP A 71 -12.81 16.64 7.49
C ASP A 71 -14.20 15.98 7.57
N ARG A 72 -14.77 15.62 6.42
CA ARG A 72 -16.10 15.03 6.34
C ARG A 72 -16.25 13.71 7.09
N TYR A 73 -15.22 12.84 7.06
CA TYR A 73 -15.25 11.54 7.73
C TYR A 73 -14.49 11.51 9.07
N GLY A 74 -13.90 12.64 9.48
CA GLY A 74 -13.27 12.81 10.78
C GLY A 74 -11.97 12.02 10.95
N PHE A 75 -11.16 11.90 9.88
CA PHE A 75 -9.87 11.19 9.95
C PHE A 75 -8.82 12.03 10.67
N SER A 76 -8.81 11.92 11.99
CA SER A 76 -7.96 12.74 12.86
C SER A 76 -6.46 12.44 12.75
N LYS A 77 -6.11 11.22 12.33
CA LYS A 77 -4.72 10.78 12.12
C LYS A 77 -4.14 11.21 10.77
N VAL A 78 -4.96 11.64 9.81
CA VAL A 78 -4.47 12.23 8.56
C VAL A 78 -3.94 13.64 8.84
N LYS A 79 -2.65 13.74 9.15
CA LYS A 79 -2.01 15.02 9.48
C LYS A 79 -1.49 15.77 8.26
N LYS A 80 -1.25 15.06 7.16
CA LYS A 80 -0.68 15.62 5.94
C LYS A 80 -1.39 15.11 4.72
N ILE A 81 -1.69 16.02 3.78
CA ILE A 81 -2.19 15.70 2.45
C ILE A 81 -1.15 16.27 1.48
N ILE A 82 -0.54 15.40 0.67
CA ILE A 82 0.68 15.71 -0.08
C ILE A 82 0.45 15.43 -1.55
N ALA A 83 0.97 16.30 -2.42
CA ALA A 83 0.99 16.03 -3.84
C ALA A 83 1.92 14.86 -4.17
N GLY A 84 1.42 13.85 -4.88
CA GLY A 84 2.21 12.79 -5.46
C GLY A 84 3.06 13.25 -6.63
N GLY A 85 4.03 12.44 -7.00
CA GLY A 85 4.91 12.67 -8.14
C GLY A 85 4.48 11.95 -9.41
N LYS A 86 5.37 11.97 -10.41
CA LYS A 86 5.14 11.41 -11.73
C LYS A 86 4.90 9.90 -11.71
N GLU A 87 5.72 9.18 -10.96
CA GLU A 87 5.64 7.73 -10.79
C GLU A 87 5.19 7.38 -9.37
N ARG A 88 4.83 6.09 -9.14
CA ARG A 88 4.44 5.61 -7.82
C ARG A 88 5.53 5.86 -6.77
N TYR A 89 6.78 5.55 -7.11
CA TYR A 89 7.90 5.73 -6.18
C TYR A 89 8.17 7.20 -5.86
N HIS A 90 7.96 8.16 -6.76
CA HIS A 90 8.03 9.58 -6.44
C HIS A 90 6.96 10.00 -5.43
N SER A 91 5.76 9.41 -5.55
CA SER A 91 4.67 9.67 -4.60
C SER A 91 4.99 9.11 -3.21
N VAL A 92 5.59 7.92 -3.15
CA VAL A 92 6.06 7.33 -1.89
C VAL A 92 7.18 8.17 -1.27
N ALA A 93 8.17 8.59 -2.06
CA ALA A 93 9.27 9.44 -1.58
C ALA A 93 8.75 10.73 -0.95
N ALA A 94 7.82 11.43 -1.61
CA ALA A 94 7.20 12.64 -1.07
C ALA A 94 6.45 12.37 0.25
N GLY A 95 5.76 11.22 0.34
CA GLY A 95 5.14 10.77 1.58
C GLY A 95 6.14 10.52 2.70
N LEU A 96 7.22 9.80 2.41
CA LEU A 96 8.29 9.50 3.38
C LEU A 96 8.98 10.77 3.89
N GLU A 97 9.34 11.69 3.00
CA GLU A 97 9.99 12.95 3.36
C GLU A 97 9.12 13.81 4.29
N SER A 98 7.82 13.67 4.19
CA SER A 98 6.90 14.42 5.05
C SER A 98 6.90 13.92 6.49
N LEU A 99 7.29 12.65 6.73
CA LEU A 99 7.25 12.05 8.06
C LEU A 99 8.46 12.49 8.89
N ILE A 100 8.22 12.83 10.15
CA ILE A 100 9.25 13.10 11.16
C ILE A 100 9.01 12.20 12.36
N ASP A 101 10.05 11.86 13.10
CA ASP A 101 9.91 11.03 14.31
C ASP A 101 9.15 9.73 14.09
N CYS A 102 9.59 8.91 13.15
CA CYS A 102 8.97 7.66 12.75
C CYS A 102 9.96 6.51 12.98
N ASP A 103 9.52 5.44 13.64
CA ASP A 103 10.33 4.23 13.81
C ASP A 103 9.98 3.22 12.71
N TYR A 104 8.68 3.02 12.40
CA TYR A 104 8.19 2.14 11.34
C TYR A 104 7.16 2.83 10.46
N VAL A 105 7.25 2.62 9.15
CA VAL A 105 6.32 3.19 8.18
C VAL A 105 5.58 2.10 7.39
N PHE A 106 4.28 2.29 7.28
CA PHE A 106 3.34 1.46 6.52
C PHE A 106 3.02 2.15 5.21
N ILE A 107 3.47 1.61 4.08
CA ILE A 107 3.16 2.13 2.75
C ILE A 107 1.98 1.33 2.20
N HIS A 108 0.85 2.01 1.95
CA HIS A 108 -0.40 1.33 1.58
C HIS A 108 -1.08 1.98 0.39
N ASP A 109 -1.58 1.15 -0.52
CA ASP A 109 -2.41 1.59 -1.64
C ASP A 109 -3.82 1.92 -1.15
N GLY A 110 -4.25 3.17 -1.20
CA GLY A 110 -5.60 3.60 -0.83
C GLY A 110 -6.72 2.98 -1.68
N ALA A 111 -6.37 2.23 -2.72
CA ALA A 111 -7.27 1.42 -3.53
C ALA A 111 -7.40 -0.05 -3.06
N ARG A 112 -6.92 -0.39 -1.85
CA ARG A 112 -7.16 -1.68 -1.18
C ARG A 112 -8.06 -1.48 0.05
N PRO A 113 -9.36 -1.38 -0.15
CA PRO A 113 -10.30 -0.99 0.91
C PRO A 113 -10.56 -2.08 1.96
N VAL A 114 -10.09 -3.32 1.73
CA VAL A 114 -10.39 -4.48 2.59
C VAL A 114 -9.16 -4.90 3.41
N VAL A 115 -8.20 -3.99 3.61
CA VAL A 115 -7.13 -4.20 4.59
C VAL A 115 -7.75 -4.26 5.99
N THR A 116 -7.19 -5.10 6.88
CA THR A 116 -7.71 -5.26 8.25
C THR A 116 -6.65 -4.89 9.29
N ARG A 117 -7.10 -4.67 10.52
CA ARG A 117 -6.22 -4.37 11.64
C ARG A 117 -5.24 -5.52 11.94
N GLU A 118 -5.69 -6.76 11.82
CA GLU A 118 -4.87 -7.95 12.04
C GLU A 118 -3.72 -8.05 11.03
N ILE A 119 -3.95 -7.60 9.78
CA ILE A 119 -2.87 -7.51 8.77
C ILE A 119 -1.83 -6.48 9.22
N LEU A 120 -2.25 -5.30 9.73
CA LEU A 120 -1.34 -4.29 10.23
C LEU A 120 -0.53 -4.79 11.43
N GLU A 121 -1.18 -5.50 12.37
CA GLU A 121 -0.53 -6.06 13.57
C GLU A 121 0.53 -7.10 13.21
N ARG A 122 0.20 -8.07 12.33
CA ARG A 122 1.19 -9.06 11.85
C ARG A 122 2.37 -8.42 11.15
N ALA A 123 2.12 -7.40 10.34
CA ALA A 123 3.18 -6.67 9.65
C ALA A 123 4.06 -5.89 10.65
N LEU A 124 3.48 -5.30 11.71
CA LEU A 124 4.24 -4.63 12.77
C LEU A 124 5.15 -5.62 13.52
N GLU A 125 4.63 -6.78 13.91
CA GLU A 125 5.43 -7.80 14.57
C GLU A 125 6.61 -8.25 13.70
N SER A 126 6.36 -8.46 12.40
CA SER A 126 7.39 -8.87 11.45
C SER A 126 8.46 -7.79 11.24
N VAL A 127 8.07 -6.52 11.05
CA VAL A 127 9.03 -5.44 10.78
C VAL A 127 9.91 -5.13 11.98
N LYS A 128 9.43 -5.32 13.20
CA LYS A 128 10.23 -5.20 14.43
C LYS A 128 11.41 -6.18 14.47
N ILE A 129 11.26 -7.35 13.85
CA ILE A 129 12.27 -8.40 13.81
C ILE A 129 13.15 -8.29 12.58
N HIS A 130 12.55 -7.99 11.44
CA HIS A 130 13.18 -8.11 10.12
C HIS A 130 13.45 -6.77 9.44
N GLU A 131 13.10 -5.63 10.05
CA GLU A 131 13.24 -4.25 9.53
C GLU A 131 12.54 -3.97 8.20
N ALA A 132 12.23 -5.00 7.40
CA ALA A 132 11.49 -4.89 6.14
C ALA A 132 10.56 -6.09 5.97
N CYS A 133 9.29 -5.83 5.68
CA CYS A 133 8.35 -6.88 5.33
C CYS A 133 7.29 -6.40 4.34
N VAL A 134 6.74 -7.34 3.60
CA VAL A 134 5.69 -7.09 2.62
C VAL A 134 4.54 -8.08 2.79
N VAL A 135 3.32 -7.55 2.83
CA VAL A 135 2.11 -8.36 2.90
C VAL A 135 1.82 -8.98 1.54
N GLY A 136 1.47 -10.25 1.52
CA GLY A 136 1.13 -10.98 0.31
C GLY A 136 0.36 -12.26 0.60
N MET A 137 0.00 -12.98 -0.45
CA MET A 137 -0.63 -14.29 -0.37
C MET A 137 0.03 -15.26 -1.34
N PRO A 138 0.23 -16.54 -0.97
CA PRO A 138 0.66 -17.56 -1.93
C PRO A 138 -0.31 -17.63 -3.11
N VAL A 139 0.19 -17.90 -4.31
CA VAL A 139 -0.68 -18.13 -5.47
C VAL A 139 -1.47 -19.44 -5.32
N LYS A 140 -2.73 -19.43 -5.73
CA LYS A 140 -3.58 -20.65 -5.73
C LYS A 140 -3.46 -21.43 -7.02
N ASP A 141 -3.36 -20.73 -8.15
CA ASP A 141 -3.31 -21.30 -9.47
C ASP A 141 -1.88 -21.68 -9.90
N THR A 142 -1.76 -22.54 -10.88
CA THR A 142 -0.47 -22.81 -11.52
C THR A 142 -0.04 -21.60 -12.34
N ILE A 143 1.15 -21.06 -12.03
CA ILE A 143 1.74 -19.93 -12.75
C ILE A 143 2.63 -20.44 -13.89
N LYS A 144 2.55 -19.78 -15.02
CA LYS A 144 3.44 -19.98 -16.16
C LYS A 144 4.17 -18.68 -16.46
N ILE A 145 5.47 -18.77 -16.67
CA ILE A 145 6.27 -17.68 -17.23
C ILE A 145 6.34 -17.91 -18.74
N ALA A 146 5.87 -16.91 -19.50
CA ALA A 146 5.91 -16.96 -20.96
C ALA A 146 7.19 -16.34 -21.50
N ASP A 147 7.64 -16.77 -22.67
CA ASP A 147 8.63 -16.07 -23.46
C ASP A 147 8.00 -14.91 -24.28
N GLY A 148 8.81 -14.23 -25.10
CA GLY A 148 8.37 -13.11 -25.92
C GLY A 148 7.36 -13.49 -27.03
N ASP A 149 7.28 -14.76 -27.42
CA ASP A 149 6.40 -15.30 -28.45
C ASP A 149 5.11 -15.93 -27.87
N GLY A 150 4.97 -15.94 -26.53
CA GLY A 150 3.80 -16.44 -25.81
C GLY A 150 3.83 -17.93 -25.50
N PHE A 151 4.96 -18.62 -25.70
CA PHE A 151 5.13 -20.00 -25.28
C PHE A 151 5.55 -20.08 -23.81
N VAL A 152 5.28 -21.22 -23.18
CA VAL A 152 5.68 -21.48 -21.80
C VAL A 152 7.20 -21.65 -21.69
N ALA A 153 7.88 -20.68 -21.09
CA ALA A 153 9.32 -20.75 -20.81
C ALA A 153 9.61 -21.50 -19.50
N GLN A 154 8.78 -21.28 -18.46
CA GLN A 154 9.01 -21.89 -17.14
C GLN A 154 7.68 -22.08 -16.39
N THR A 155 7.66 -23.09 -15.52
CA THR A 155 6.61 -23.28 -14.51
C THR A 155 7.29 -23.25 -13.14
N PRO A 156 7.20 -22.14 -12.40
CA PRO A 156 7.80 -22.05 -11.07
C PRO A 156 7.08 -22.95 -10.07
N ASP A 157 7.79 -23.35 -9.01
CA ASP A 157 7.16 -24.00 -7.87
C ASP A 157 6.15 -23.03 -7.23
N ARG A 158 4.87 -23.39 -7.30
CA ARG A 158 3.76 -22.61 -6.76
C ARG A 158 3.93 -22.29 -5.27
N GLY A 159 4.55 -23.19 -4.51
CA GLY A 159 4.80 -22.99 -3.09
C GLY A 159 5.72 -21.80 -2.77
N LEU A 160 6.49 -21.34 -3.77
CA LEU A 160 7.45 -20.23 -3.63
C LEU A 160 6.96 -18.93 -4.28
N VAL A 161 5.77 -18.92 -4.91
CA VAL A 161 5.24 -17.76 -5.62
C VAL A 161 4.16 -17.06 -4.80
N TRP A 162 4.32 -15.76 -4.60
CA TRP A 162 3.40 -14.94 -3.84
C TRP A 162 2.85 -13.78 -4.66
N MET A 163 1.58 -13.47 -4.44
CA MET A 163 0.94 -12.24 -4.93
C MET A 163 1.12 -11.14 -3.90
N ILE A 164 1.90 -10.13 -4.25
CA ILE A 164 2.24 -9.06 -3.32
C ILE A 164 1.09 -8.06 -3.19
N GLN A 165 0.85 -7.66 -1.95
CA GLN A 165 -0.16 -6.71 -1.55
C GLN A 165 0.49 -5.50 -0.86
N THR A 166 -0.33 -4.66 -0.25
CA THR A 166 0.07 -3.66 0.72
C THR A 166 -0.81 -3.80 1.99
N PRO A 167 -0.30 -3.40 3.19
CA PRO A 167 0.87 -2.56 3.40
C PRO A 167 2.20 -3.28 3.13
N GLN A 168 3.19 -2.49 2.71
CA GLN A 168 4.60 -2.85 2.75
C GLN A 168 5.22 -2.03 3.89
N VAL A 169 5.94 -2.68 4.79
CA VAL A 169 6.29 -2.07 6.07
C VAL A 169 7.80 -2.17 6.31
N PHE A 170 8.37 -1.06 6.72
CA PHE A 170 9.82 -0.93 6.85
C PHE A 170 10.20 -0.16 8.11
N SER A 171 11.41 -0.41 8.63
CA SER A 171 12.03 0.56 9.52
C SER A 171 12.24 1.86 8.72
N TYR A 172 11.86 3.00 9.33
CA TYR A 172 11.88 4.27 8.63
C TYR A 172 13.28 4.69 8.13
N PRO A 173 14.36 4.48 8.91
CA PRO A 173 15.71 4.77 8.41
C PRO A 173 16.08 3.97 7.16
N LEU A 174 15.75 2.67 7.12
CA LEU A 174 16.05 1.79 5.99
C LEU A 174 15.36 2.27 4.71
N ILE A 175 14.03 2.43 4.75
CA ILE A 175 13.29 2.77 3.55
C ILE A 175 13.57 4.19 3.07
N ARG A 176 13.79 5.13 3.98
CA ARG A 176 14.17 6.50 3.64
C ARG A 176 15.50 6.54 2.89
N GLU A 177 16.50 5.81 3.38
CA GLU A 177 17.80 5.73 2.72
C GLU A 177 17.71 5.00 1.37
N ALA A 178 16.91 3.93 1.28
CA ALA A 178 16.69 3.22 0.02
C ALA A 178 16.05 4.13 -1.04
N TYR A 179 15.04 4.92 -0.65
CA TYR A 179 14.41 5.87 -1.57
C TYR A 179 15.33 7.03 -1.97
N ARG A 180 16.18 7.51 -1.05
CA ARG A 180 17.20 8.51 -1.37
C ARG A 180 18.14 8.01 -2.47
N LYS A 181 18.68 6.79 -2.32
CA LYS A 181 19.55 6.16 -3.31
C LYS A 181 18.84 5.94 -4.64
N LEU A 182 17.60 5.40 -4.60
CA LEU A 182 16.81 5.20 -5.82
C LEU A 182 16.68 6.48 -6.63
N LEU A 183 16.35 7.61 -5.98
CA LEU A 183 16.15 8.89 -6.67
C LEU A 183 17.46 9.48 -7.17
N GLU A 184 18.56 9.29 -6.47
CA GLU A 184 19.90 9.71 -6.92
C GLU A 184 20.37 8.93 -8.16
N GLU A 185 20.03 7.64 -8.25
CA GLU A 185 20.43 6.72 -9.32
C GLU A 185 19.32 6.46 -10.35
N GLU A 186 18.19 7.21 -10.29
CA GLU A 186 16.98 6.98 -11.11
C GLU A 186 17.30 6.85 -12.61
N THR A 187 18.14 7.75 -13.13
CA THR A 187 18.54 7.75 -14.54
C THR A 187 19.29 6.47 -14.93
N GLU A 188 20.11 5.94 -14.04
CA GLU A 188 20.83 4.69 -14.28
C GLU A 188 19.88 3.49 -14.32
N PHE A 189 18.95 3.40 -13.37
CA PHE A 189 17.95 2.33 -13.36
C PHE A 189 17.06 2.36 -14.62
N LEU A 190 16.63 3.53 -15.04
CA LEU A 190 15.84 3.69 -16.28
C LEU A 190 16.64 3.25 -17.52
N ASN A 191 17.92 3.61 -17.62
CA ASN A 191 18.81 3.21 -18.72
C ASN A 191 19.06 1.69 -18.76
N ARG A 192 19.03 1.03 -17.61
CA ARG A 192 19.12 -0.44 -17.49
C ARG A 192 17.80 -1.16 -17.71
N GLY A 193 16.71 -0.44 -17.99
CA GLY A 193 15.38 -1.00 -18.18
C GLY A 193 14.75 -1.56 -16.89
N ILE A 194 15.23 -1.16 -15.71
CA ILE A 194 14.68 -1.57 -14.43
C ILE A 194 13.42 -0.75 -14.16
N SER A 195 12.28 -1.43 -14.05
CA SER A 195 11.00 -0.82 -13.68
C SER A 195 10.67 -1.16 -12.23
N ILE A 196 10.72 -0.17 -11.36
CA ILE A 196 10.35 -0.32 -9.95
C ILE A 196 8.84 -0.47 -9.84
N THR A 197 8.39 -1.61 -9.33
CA THR A 197 6.97 -1.98 -9.25
C THR A 197 6.36 -1.78 -7.87
N ASP A 198 7.17 -1.94 -6.81
CA ASP A 198 6.73 -1.80 -5.42
C ASP A 198 7.87 -1.33 -4.49
N ASP A 199 7.59 -1.17 -3.20
CA ASP A 199 8.54 -0.61 -2.23
C ASP A 199 9.56 -1.66 -1.77
N ALA A 200 9.19 -2.94 -1.77
CA ALA A 200 10.12 -4.04 -1.49
C ALA A 200 11.22 -4.10 -2.55
N MET A 201 10.85 -3.97 -3.83
CA MET A 201 11.82 -3.94 -4.93
C MET A 201 12.80 -2.76 -4.82
N VAL A 202 12.39 -1.62 -4.25
CA VAL A 202 13.32 -0.52 -3.97
C VAL A 202 14.40 -1.00 -3.01
N VAL A 203 14.03 -1.59 -1.87
CA VAL A 203 14.99 -2.10 -0.87
C VAL A 203 15.89 -3.16 -1.49
N GLU A 204 15.34 -4.13 -2.21
CA GLU A 204 16.07 -5.22 -2.87
C GLU A 204 17.06 -4.72 -3.93
N THR A 205 16.75 -3.61 -4.61
CA THR A 205 17.56 -3.08 -5.72
C THR A 205 18.75 -2.25 -5.23
N VAL A 206 18.58 -1.46 -4.16
CA VAL A 206 19.59 -0.49 -3.71
C VAL A 206 20.26 -0.84 -2.38
N THR A 207 19.87 -1.98 -1.78
CA THR A 207 20.47 -2.48 -0.53
C THR A 207 20.65 -3.99 -0.59
N ASP A 208 21.42 -4.55 0.35
CA ASP A 208 21.57 -6.01 0.54
C ASP A 208 20.53 -6.56 1.55
N HIS A 209 19.52 -5.76 1.93
CA HIS A 209 18.57 -6.13 2.96
C HIS A 209 17.48 -7.05 2.41
N CYS A 210 17.21 -8.15 3.11
CA CYS A 210 16.16 -9.10 2.73
C CYS A 210 14.78 -8.62 3.21
N VAL A 211 13.75 -8.76 2.35
CA VAL A 211 12.38 -8.41 2.70
C VAL A 211 11.59 -9.66 3.09
N LYS A 212 10.96 -9.64 4.27
CA LYS A 212 10.18 -10.75 4.81
C LYS A 212 8.77 -10.76 4.22
N LEU A 213 8.31 -11.93 3.73
CA LEU A 213 6.91 -12.14 3.35
C LEU A 213 6.04 -12.32 4.60
N VAL A 214 4.89 -11.64 4.64
CA VAL A 214 3.89 -11.72 5.71
C VAL A 214 2.54 -12.06 5.11
N GLU A 215 1.83 -13.01 5.70
CA GLU A 215 0.52 -13.41 5.21
C GLU A 215 -0.51 -12.29 5.37
N GLY A 216 -1.15 -11.94 4.26
CA GLY A 216 -2.22 -10.96 4.15
C GLY A 216 -3.62 -11.59 4.21
N SER A 217 -4.41 -11.28 3.20
CA SER A 217 -5.71 -11.90 2.94
C SER A 217 -6.01 -11.91 1.45
N TYR A 218 -6.64 -12.98 0.94
CA TYR A 218 -7.15 -12.99 -0.43
C TYR A 218 -8.26 -11.95 -0.67
N GLU A 219 -8.86 -11.43 0.39
CA GLU A 219 -9.85 -10.36 0.33
C GLU A 219 -9.22 -8.96 0.25
N ASN A 220 -7.94 -8.81 0.61
CA ASN A 220 -7.22 -7.53 0.52
C ASN A 220 -6.84 -7.21 -0.93
N ILE A 221 -7.86 -7.24 -1.81
CA ILE A 221 -7.70 -6.95 -3.24
C ILE A 221 -7.43 -5.48 -3.51
N LYS A 222 -6.78 -5.20 -4.63
CA LYS A 222 -6.59 -3.85 -5.15
C LYS A 222 -7.65 -3.56 -6.20
N ILE A 223 -8.48 -2.55 -5.99
CA ILE A 223 -9.43 -2.11 -7.01
C ILE A 223 -8.66 -1.57 -8.20
N THR A 224 -8.83 -2.23 -9.36
CA THR A 224 -8.16 -1.92 -10.62
C THR A 224 -9.13 -1.91 -11.79
N THR A 225 -10.22 -2.66 -11.70
CA THR A 225 -11.29 -2.76 -12.70
C THR A 225 -12.66 -2.54 -12.03
N PRO A 226 -13.74 -2.29 -12.80
CA PRO A 226 -15.09 -2.14 -12.25
C PRO A 226 -15.58 -3.38 -11.47
N GLU A 227 -15.19 -4.58 -11.90
CA GLU A 227 -15.56 -5.85 -11.26
C GLU A 227 -14.98 -5.94 -9.84
N ASP A 228 -13.79 -5.38 -9.61
CA ASP A 228 -13.15 -5.37 -8.29
C ASP A 228 -13.98 -4.58 -7.27
N LEU A 229 -14.75 -3.57 -7.70
CA LEU A 229 -15.65 -2.82 -6.81
C LEU A 229 -16.75 -3.72 -6.25
N LEU A 230 -17.38 -4.53 -7.12
CA LEU A 230 -18.45 -5.46 -6.70
C LEU A 230 -17.90 -6.51 -5.73
N LEU A 231 -16.71 -7.02 -6.02
CA LEU A 231 -16.05 -8.00 -5.18
C LEU A 231 -15.68 -7.40 -3.80
N ALA A 232 -15.08 -6.20 -3.78
CA ALA A 232 -14.76 -5.50 -2.54
C ALA A 232 -16.01 -5.20 -1.72
N GLU A 233 -17.12 -4.82 -2.36
CA GLU A 233 -18.41 -4.58 -1.68
C GLU A 233 -18.92 -5.85 -0.99
N SER A 234 -18.81 -7.00 -1.65
CA SER A 234 -19.25 -8.28 -1.08
C SER A 234 -18.41 -8.65 0.17
N PHE A 235 -17.10 -8.38 0.16
CA PHE A 235 -16.23 -8.64 1.30
C PHE A 235 -16.54 -7.71 2.49
N LEU A 236 -16.69 -6.41 2.24
CA LEU A 236 -17.01 -5.45 3.30
C LEU A 236 -18.36 -5.75 3.97
N ARG A 237 -19.39 -6.07 3.19
CA ARG A 237 -20.73 -6.41 3.72
C ARG A 237 -20.71 -7.69 4.56
N ARG A 238 -19.87 -8.68 4.22
CA ARG A 238 -19.70 -9.90 5.01
C ARG A 238 -19.05 -9.58 6.35
N GLY A 239 -17.96 -8.82 6.37
CA GLY A 239 -17.30 -8.41 7.61
C GLY A 239 -18.23 -7.62 8.57
N GLU A 240 -19.09 -6.74 8.05
CA GLU A 240 -20.09 -6.03 8.85
C GLU A 240 -21.14 -6.97 9.48
N ASN A 241 -21.54 -8.03 8.79
CA ASN A 241 -22.51 -9.01 9.30
C ASN A 241 -21.88 -9.94 10.35
N GLU A 242 -20.64 -10.34 10.18
CA GLU A 242 -19.91 -11.16 11.16
C GLU A 242 -19.64 -10.36 12.45
N GLY A 243 -19.30 -9.08 12.36
CA GLY A 243 -19.09 -8.20 13.52
C GLY A 243 -20.39 -7.83 14.28
N LYS A 244 -21.58 -8.04 13.72
CA LYS A 244 -22.86 -7.82 14.40
C LYS A 244 -23.35 -9.05 15.16
N ASN A 245 -22.74 -10.20 14.97
CA ASN A 245 -23.11 -11.46 15.61
C ASN A 245 -22.19 -11.84 16.79
N LEU A 246 -21.30 -10.96 17.20
CA LEU A 246 -20.44 -11.04 18.40
C LEU A 246 -20.82 -9.94 19.39
#